data_20514f645ea7fef9e25d49038d503028
#
_entry.id   20514f645ea7fef9e25d49038d503028
#
_cell.length_a   1.000
_cell.length_b   1.000
_cell.length_c   1.000
_cell.angle_alpha   90.00
_cell.angle_beta   90.00
_cell.angle_gamma   90.00
#
_symmetry.space_group_name_H-M   'P 1'
#
loop_
_entity.id
_entity.type
_entity.pdbx_description
1 polymer ?
#
loop_
_entity_poly.entity_id
_entity_poly.type
_entity_poly.pdbx_seq_one_letter_code
_entity_poly.pdbx_strand_id
1 'polypeptide(L)'
;VQTFFRSHSRFEAIVTSISPVNSNILSTAQERIQQDLQMALDAFALPEPLKSAVHHAVMLGGKRVRPALCYAVAALAENPNYAAARRAAVAVELIHCYSLAHDDLPCMDNDLLRRGQPTCHVAFGEDTALLAGDILQSMAFEVLGSRLFDQQNSVDASIVLRQMQILATSSSKMVCGQVLDLQAEGKSI
;
A
#
# COMPACT_ATOMS: atom_id res chain seq x y z
N VAL A 1 -11.71 20.95 -1.25
CA VAL A 1 -12.37 19.73 -1.75
C VAL A 1 -12.48 19.75 -3.27
N GLN A 2 -12.98 20.82 -3.91
CA GLN A 2 -13.08 20.88 -5.39
C GLN A 2 -11.74 20.91 -6.14
N THR A 3 -10.65 21.36 -5.54
CA THR A 3 -9.31 21.39 -6.17
C THR A 3 -8.64 20.02 -6.17
N PHE A 4 -8.93 19.17 -5.20
CA PHE A 4 -8.41 17.80 -5.12
C PHE A 4 -9.13 16.87 -6.12
N PHE A 5 -10.44 17.03 -6.31
CA PHE A 5 -11.22 16.28 -7.33
C PHE A 5 -10.83 16.63 -8.76
N ARG A 6 -10.41 17.89 -9.05
CA ARG A 6 -9.91 18.27 -10.38
C ARG A 6 -8.57 17.63 -10.74
N SER A 7 -7.72 17.31 -9.74
CA SER A 7 -6.49 16.58 -9.98
C SER A 7 -6.73 15.10 -10.27
N HIS A 8 -7.76 14.50 -9.67
CA HIS A 8 -8.14 13.10 -9.90
C HIS A 8 -8.63 12.87 -11.33
N SER A 9 -9.50 13.74 -11.84
CA SER A 9 -10.01 13.64 -13.23
C SER A 9 -8.94 13.88 -14.29
N ARG A 10 -7.95 14.75 -14.01
CA ARG A 10 -6.79 14.94 -14.90
C ARG A 10 -5.85 13.75 -14.88
N PHE A 11 -5.69 13.10 -13.74
CA PHE A 11 -4.87 11.89 -13.62
C PHE A 11 -5.51 10.70 -14.34
N GLU A 12 -6.82 10.54 -14.24
CA GLU A 12 -7.58 9.54 -15.02
C GLU A 12 -7.55 9.83 -16.52
N ALA A 13 -7.62 11.08 -16.94
CA ALA A 13 -7.51 11.45 -18.35
C ALA A 13 -6.10 11.21 -18.92
N ILE A 14 -5.04 11.37 -18.11
CA ILE A 14 -3.66 11.03 -18.50
C ILE A 14 -3.50 9.52 -18.60
N VAL A 15 -4.07 8.75 -17.69
CA VAL A 15 -3.99 7.28 -17.69
C VAL A 15 -4.81 6.67 -18.84
N THR A 16 -5.93 7.27 -19.24
CA THR A 16 -6.76 6.79 -20.37
C THR A 16 -6.26 7.21 -21.76
N SER A 17 -5.41 8.24 -21.86
CA SER A 17 -4.80 8.67 -23.14
C SER A 17 -3.54 7.88 -23.52
N ILE A 18 -3.11 6.95 -22.68
CA ILE A 18 -1.93 6.12 -22.91
C ILE A 18 -2.30 4.94 -23.83
N SER A 19 -1.63 4.85 -24.97
CA SER A 19 -1.69 3.84 -26.05
C SER A 19 -1.88 2.39 -25.56
N PRO A 20 -2.45 1.45 -26.34
CA PRO A 20 -2.69 0.04 -25.97
C PRO A 20 -1.46 -0.74 -25.48
N VAL A 21 -0.25 -0.26 -25.76
CA VAL A 21 1.00 -0.80 -25.20
C VAL A 21 1.07 -0.63 -23.67
N ASN A 22 0.40 0.38 -23.12
CA ASN A 22 0.47 0.71 -21.69
C ASN A 22 -0.57 -0.03 -20.82
N SER A 23 -1.67 -0.52 -21.39
CA SER A 23 -2.62 -1.36 -20.65
C SER A 23 -1.98 -2.69 -20.22
N ASN A 24 -1.05 -3.20 -21.01
CA ASN A 24 -0.33 -4.45 -20.71
C ASN A 24 0.69 -4.27 -19.55
N ILE A 25 1.30 -3.09 -19.42
CA ILE A 25 2.27 -2.81 -18.34
C ILE A 25 1.56 -2.74 -16.99
N LEU A 26 0.39 -2.08 -16.94
CA LEU A 26 -0.37 -1.96 -15.68
C LEU A 26 -0.96 -3.31 -15.24
N SER A 27 -1.52 -4.09 -16.17
CA SER A 27 -2.05 -5.42 -15.83
C SER A 27 -0.95 -6.36 -15.36
N THR A 28 0.19 -6.40 -16.03
CA THR A 28 1.37 -7.19 -15.61
C THR A 28 1.90 -6.74 -14.24
N ALA A 29 1.90 -5.43 -13.95
CA ALA A 29 2.29 -4.90 -12.66
C ALA A 29 1.30 -5.28 -11.56
N GLN A 30 -0.02 -5.29 -11.86
CA GLN A 30 -1.06 -5.72 -10.92
C GLN A 30 -0.97 -7.22 -10.58
N GLU A 31 -0.73 -8.07 -11.58
CA GLU A 31 -0.52 -9.50 -11.37
C GLU A 31 0.74 -9.75 -10.51
N ARG A 32 1.83 -9.08 -10.83
CA ARG A 32 3.08 -9.21 -10.08
C ARG A 32 2.95 -8.77 -8.63
N ILE A 33 2.31 -7.63 -8.36
CA ILE A 33 2.13 -7.17 -6.98
C ILE A 33 1.26 -8.11 -6.17
N GLN A 34 0.25 -8.74 -6.78
CA GLN A 34 -0.60 -9.70 -6.08
C GLN A 34 0.22 -10.91 -5.60
N GLN A 35 1.12 -11.42 -6.45
CA GLN A 35 2.05 -12.49 -6.10
C GLN A 35 3.06 -12.05 -5.04
N ASP A 36 3.61 -10.85 -5.17
CA ASP A 36 4.62 -10.31 -4.24
C ASP A 36 4.01 -10.05 -2.85
N LEU A 37 2.76 -9.57 -2.79
CA LEU A 37 2.03 -9.42 -1.53
C LEU A 37 1.76 -10.77 -0.87
N GLN A 38 1.28 -11.76 -1.64
CA GLN A 38 1.06 -13.11 -1.11
C GLN A 38 2.36 -13.71 -0.56
N MET A 39 3.46 -13.60 -1.31
CA MET A 39 4.78 -14.06 -0.86
C MET A 39 5.23 -13.36 0.42
N ALA A 40 4.99 -12.06 0.54
CA ALA A 40 5.30 -11.30 1.75
C ALA A 40 4.45 -11.77 2.92
N LEU A 41 3.13 -11.92 2.75
CA LEU A 41 2.24 -12.38 3.81
C LEU A 41 2.61 -13.79 4.32
N ASP A 42 2.97 -14.69 3.41
CA ASP A 42 3.36 -16.06 3.75
C ASP A 42 4.70 -16.14 4.51
N ALA A 43 5.54 -15.12 4.40
CA ALA A 43 6.82 -15.06 5.11
C ALA A 43 6.67 -14.69 6.60
N PHE A 44 5.51 -14.18 7.02
CA PHE A 44 5.25 -13.77 8.39
C PHE A 44 4.46 -14.82 9.17
N ALA A 45 5.00 -15.27 10.29
CA ALA A 45 4.34 -16.21 11.21
C ALA A 45 3.43 -15.43 12.18
N LEU A 46 2.22 -15.10 11.75
CA LEU A 46 1.24 -14.40 12.57
C LEU A 46 0.25 -15.39 13.21
N PRO A 47 -0.18 -15.15 14.47
CA PRO A 47 -1.23 -15.94 15.12
C PRO A 47 -2.61 -15.60 14.54
N GLU A 48 -3.56 -16.54 14.64
CA GLU A 48 -4.97 -16.22 14.42
C GLU A 48 -5.58 -15.46 15.63
N PRO A 49 -6.51 -14.53 15.40
CA PRO A 49 -7.13 -14.15 14.13
C PRO A 49 -6.35 -13.09 13.34
N LEU A 50 -5.21 -12.60 13.85
CA LEU A 50 -4.42 -11.53 13.24
C LEU A 50 -3.97 -11.88 11.81
N LYS A 51 -3.56 -13.13 11.57
CA LYS A 51 -3.15 -13.61 10.25
C LYS A 51 -4.28 -13.44 9.23
N SER A 52 -5.49 -13.89 9.58
CA SER A 52 -6.66 -13.79 8.70
C SER A 52 -7.07 -12.33 8.47
N ALA A 53 -6.99 -11.48 9.49
CA ALA A 53 -7.31 -10.06 9.40
C ALA A 53 -6.33 -9.30 8.50
N VAL A 54 -5.04 -9.54 8.65
CA VAL A 54 -3.98 -8.98 7.79
C VAL A 54 -4.16 -9.42 6.34
N HIS A 55 -4.39 -10.72 6.12
CA HIS A 55 -4.67 -11.23 4.78
C HIS A 55 -5.90 -10.57 4.16
N HIS A 56 -6.99 -10.46 4.91
CA HIS A 56 -8.21 -9.77 4.48
C HIS A 56 -7.91 -8.31 4.09
N ALA A 57 -7.30 -7.52 4.97
CA ALA A 57 -6.99 -6.12 4.72
C ALA A 57 -6.12 -5.91 3.46
N VAL A 58 -5.15 -6.80 3.21
CA VAL A 58 -4.24 -6.68 2.07
C VAL A 58 -4.85 -7.21 0.78
N MET A 59 -5.57 -8.35 0.84
CA MET A 59 -6.01 -9.07 -0.36
C MET A 59 -7.42 -8.69 -0.85
N LEU A 60 -8.10 -7.73 -0.20
CA LEU A 60 -9.37 -7.15 -0.64
C LEU A 60 -9.37 -6.57 -2.07
N GLY A 61 -8.23 -6.59 -2.73
CA GLY A 61 -8.07 -6.10 -4.09
C GLY A 61 -7.76 -4.59 -4.15
N GLY A 62 -8.04 -3.99 -5.31
CA GLY A 62 -7.80 -2.58 -5.58
C GLY A 62 -7.01 -2.33 -6.85
N LYS A 63 -6.91 -1.06 -7.24
CA LYS A 63 -6.23 -0.66 -8.49
C LYS A 63 -4.69 -0.87 -8.45
N ARG A 64 -4.10 -1.06 -7.27
CA ARG A 64 -2.66 -1.28 -7.05
C ARG A 64 -1.76 -0.26 -7.78
N VAL A 65 -2.19 0.98 -7.84
CA VAL A 65 -1.48 2.04 -8.58
C VAL A 65 -0.11 2.34 -7.96
N ARG A 66 -0.03 2.40 -6.62
CA ARG A 66 1.24 2.70 -5.92
C ARG A 66 2.35 1.70 -6.25
N PRO A 67 2.14 0.40 -6.10
CA PRO A 67 3.14 -0.60 -6.50
C PRO A 67 3.39 -0.62 -8.00
N ALA A 68 2.38 -0.40 -8.84
CA ALA A 68 2.58 -0.33 -10.29
C ALA A 68 3.56 0.79 -10.69
N LEU A 69 3.50 1.94 -10.02
CA LEU A 69 4.47 3.02 -10.21
C LEU A 69 5.89 2.61 -9.82
N CYS A 70 6.07 1.85 -8.73
CA CYS A 70 7.39 1.34 -8.34
C CYS A 70 8.00 0.47 -9.44
N TYR A 71 7.22 -0.45 -10.02
CA TYR A 71 7.70 -1.29 -11.12
C TYR A 71 7.95 -0.50 -12.40
N ALA A 72 7.07 0.45 -12.74
CA ALA A 72 7.22 1.27 -13.94
C ALA A 72 8.49 2.13 -13.88
N VAL A 73 8.76 2.77 -12.74
CA VAL A 73 9.98 3.56 -12.54
C VAL A 73 11.24 2.69 -12.64
N ALA A 74 11.21 1.48 -12.03
CA ALA A 74 12.34 0.56 -12.15
C ALA A 74 12.61 0.16 -13.61
N ALA A 75 11.55 -0.07 -14.38
CA ALA A 75 11.68 -0.46 -15.79
C ALA A 75 12.26 0.65 -16.70
N LEU A 76 12.30 1.91 -16.24
CA LEU A 76 12.92 3.02 -16.98
C LEU A 76 14.44 3.09 -16.79
N ALA A 77 14.99 2.37 -15.81
CA ALA A 77 16.42 2.35 -15.56
C ALA A 77 17.14 1.45 -16.58
N GLU A 78 18.34 1.84 -17.02
CA GLU A 78 19.18 1.01 -17.89
C GLU A 78 19.56 -0.33 -17.23
N ASN A 79 19.79 -0.30 -15.92
CA ASN A 79 20.11 -1.47 -15.10
C ASN A 79 19.13 -1.57 -13.92
N PRO A 80 17.91 -2.10 -14.14
CA PRO A 80 16.87 -2.08 -13.13
C PRO A 80 17.18 -3.03 -11.97
N ASN A 81 17.08 -2.52 -10.74
CA ASN A 81 17.11 -3.34 -9.55
C ASN A 81 15.67 -3.75 -9.18
N TYR A 82 15.20 -4.84 -9.78
CA TYR A 82 13.85 -5.34 -9.53
C TYR A 82 13.63 -5.83 -8.10
N ALA A 83 14.65 -6.32 -7.40
CA ALA A 83 14.52 -6.70 -6.00
C ALA A 83 14.18 -5.47 -5.13
N ALA A 84 14.87 -4.35 -5.35
CA ALA A 84 14.58 -3.08 -4.68
C ALA A 84 13.16 -2.55 -5.02
N ALA A 85 12.75 -2.67 -6.29
CA ALA A 85 11.42 -2.23 -6.73
C ALA A 85 10.31 -3.08 -6.11
N ARG A 86 10.45 -4.40 -6.03
CA ARG A 86 9.48 -5.32 -5.42
C ARG A 86 9.32 -5.03 -3.93
N ARG A 87 10.43 -4.84 -3.20
CA ARG A 87 10.40 -4.43 -1.77
C ARG A 87 9.63 -3.12 -1.58
N ALA A 88 9.95 -2.10 -2.37
CA ALA A 88 9.27 -0.80 -2.31
C ALA A 88 7.79 -0.91 -2.67
N ALA A 89 7.44 -1.69 -3.70
CA ALA A 89 6.07 -1.91 -4.14
C ALA A 89 5.21 -2.57 -3.06
N VAL A 90 5.73 -3.63 -2.41
CA VAL A 90 5.05 -4.30 -1.31
C VAL A 90 4.95 -3.37 -0.10
N ALA A 91 6.04 -2.73 0.30
CA ALA A 91 6.06 -1.87 1.48
C ALA A 91 5.09 -0.70 1.39
N VAL A 92 5.03 0.00 0.26
CA VAL A 92 4.09 1.12 0.07
C VAL A 92 2.63 0.66 0.06
N GLU A 93 2.35 -0.54 -0.44
CA GLU A 93 1.00 -1.08 -0.42
C GLU A 93 0.59 -1.56 0.98
N LEU A 94 1.51 -2.15 1.76
CA LEU A 94 1.25 -2.48 3.17
C LEU A 94 0.93 -1.24 4.00
N ILE A 95 1.68 -0.13 3.82
CA ILE A 95 1.36 1.17 4.45
C ILE A 95 -0.02 1.66 4.02
N HIS A 96 -0.38 1.51 2.75
CA HIS A 96 -1.71 1.88 2.30
C HIS A 96 -2.81 1.00 2.92
N CYS A 97 -2.60 -0.31 3.01
CA CYS A 97 -3.57 -1.22 3.64
C CYS A 97 -3.72 -0.93 5.13
N TYR A 98 -2.63 -0.62 5.83
CA TYR A 98 -2.67 -0.18 7.23
C TYR A 98 -3.54 1.08 7.38
N SER A 99 -3.30 2.10 6.55
CA SER A 99 -4.05 3.36 6.65
C SER A 99 -5.55 3.13 6.44
N LEU A 100 -5.92 2.28 5.47
CA LEU A 100 -7.33 1.95 5.23
C LEU A 100 -7.96 1.14 6.37
N ALA A 101 -7.23 0.19 6.96
CA ALA A 101 -7.73 -0.60 8.08
C ALA A 101 -8.03 0.27 9.32
N HIS A 102 -7.20 1.31 9.55
CA HIS A 102 -7.42 2.26 10.63
C HIS A 102 -8.49 3.31 10.29
N ASP A 103 -8.53 3.83 9.06
CA ASP A 103 -9.57 4.76 8.61
C ASP A 103 -10.98 4.16 8.74
N ASP A 104 -11.13 2.87 8.47
CA ASP A 104 -12.42 2.17 8.56
C ASP A 104 -12.93 2.00 9.99
N LEU A 105 -12.09 2.19 11.04
CA LEU A 105 -12.50 1.98 12.44
C LEU A 105 -13.62 2.93 12.87
N PRO A 106 -14.47 2.51 13.85
CA PRO A 106 -15.57 3.35 14.35
C PRO A 106 -15.14 4.70 14.93
N CYS A 107 -13.89 4.83 15.36
CA CYS A 107 -13.33 6.11 15.85
C CYS A 107 -12.80 7.03 14.74
N MET A 108 -12.84 6.58 13.49
CA MET A 108 -12.47 7.30 12.28
C MET A 108 -13.70 7.42 11.36
N ASP A 109 -13.63 6.90 10.12
CA ASP A 109 -14.72 7.03 9.14
C ASP A 109 -15.92 6.11 9.42
N ASN A 110 -15.73 5.07 10.26
CA ASN A 110 -16.74 4.07 10.59
C ASN A 110 -17.37 3.40 9.36
N ASP A 111 -16.52 3.07 8.38
CA ASP A 111 -16.96 2.43 7.14
C ASP A 111 -17.22 0.94 7.36
N LEU A 112 -18.43 0.48 7.04
CA LEU A 112 -18.81 -0.93 7.17
C LEU A 112 -18.37 -1.78 5.99
N LEU A 113 -18.22 -1.18 4.82
CA LEU A 113 -17.88 -1.85 3.56
C LEU A 113 -16.74 -1.12 2.84
N ARG A 114 -15.79 -1.89 2.34
CA ARG A 114 -14.73 -1.40 1.45
C ARG A 114 -14.66 -2.28 0.21
N ARG A 115 -14.80 -1.67 -0.97
CA ARG A 115 -14.85 -2.38 -2.26
C ARG A 115 -15.92 -3.48 -2.31
N GLY A 116 -17.06 -3.25 -1.64
CA GLY A 116 -18.17 -4.20 -1.58
C GLY A 116 -17.98 -5.38 -0.62
N GLN A 117 -16.90 -5.40 0.16
CA GLN A 117 -16.64 -6.41 1.18
C GLN A 117 -16.67 -5.76 2.58
N PRO A 118 -17.00 -6.52 3.65
CA PRO A 118 -16.90 -6.04 5.02
C PRO A 118 -15.50 -5.49 5.31
N THR A 119 -15.42 -4.37 6.04
CA THR A 119 -14.15 -3.82 6.51
C THR A 119 -13.53 -4.72 7.57
N CYS A 120 -12.25 -4.52 7.86
CA CYS A 120 -11.50 -5.39 8.78
C CYS A 120 -12.15 -5.46 10.16
N HIS A 121 -12.61 -4.32 10.72
CA HIS A 121 -13.25 -4.29 12.03
C HIS A 121 -14.64 -4.96 12.04
N VAL A 122 -15.36 -4.92 10.93
CA VAL A 122 -16.66 -5.63 10.80
C VAL A 122 -16.44 -7.15 10.73
N ALA A 123 -15.38 -7.60 10.05
CA ALA A 123 -15.12 -9.01 9.87
C ALA A 123 -14.41 -9.69 11.05
N PHE A 124 -13.56 -8.96 11.80
CA PHE A 124 -12.66 -9.54 12.82
C PHE A 124 -12.72 -8.86 14.19
N GLY A 125 -13.51 -7.79 14.35
CA GLY A 125 -13.56 -6.97 15.56
C GLY A 125 -12.59 -5.79 15.51
N GLU A 126 -12.88 -4.76 16.32
CA GLU A 126 -12.14 -3.49 16.34
C GLU A 126 -10.70 -3.67 16.83
N ASP A 127 -10.49 -4.46 17.88
CA ASP A 127 -9.20 -4.77 18.45
C ASP A 127 -8.29 -5.49 17.46
N THR A 128 -8.80 -6.49 16.77
CA THR A 128 -8.08 -7.23 15.75
C THR A 128 -7.76 -6.33 14.53
N ALA A 129 -8.68 -5.47 14.11
CA ALA A 129 -8.46 -4.54 13.00
C ALA A 129 -7.41 -3.47 13.35
N LEU A 130 -7.43 -2.96 14.59
CA LEU A 130 -6.39 -2.05 15.09
C LEU A 130 -5.01 -2.70 15.02
N LEU A 131 -4.87 -3.91 15.60
CA LEU A 131 -3.63 -4.67 15.59
C LEU A 131 -3.18 -5.08 14.19
N ALA A 132 -4.13 -5.35 13.27
CA ALA A 132 -3.81 -5.62 11.87
C ALA A 132 -3.19 -4.40 11.19
N GLY A 133 -3.68 -3.20 11.46
CA GLY A 133 -3.04 -1.97 10.99
C GLY A 133 -1.64 -1.78 11.57
N ASP A 134 -1.46 -1.96 12.86
CA ASP A 134 -0.17 -1.82 13.54
C ASP A 134 0.89 -2.77 12.96
N ILE A 135 0.54 -4.04 12.79
CA ILE A 135 1.49 -5.03 12.26
C ILE A 135 1.80 -4.77 10.78
N LEU A 136 0.83 -4.35 9.98
CA LEU A 136 1.05 -4.01 8.57
C LEU A 136 2.07 -2.88 8.40
N GLN A 137 2.03 -1.87 9.28
CA GLN A 137 3.03 -0.81 9.29
C GLN A 137 4.44 -1.37 9.58
N SER A 138 4.57 -2.23 10.59
CA SER A 138 5.85 -2.87 10.94
C SER A 138 6.35 -3.79 9.81
N MET A 139 5.47 -4.62 9.24
CA MET A 139 5.79 -5.51 8.12
C MET A 139 6.31 -4.75 6.90
N ALA A 140 5.83 -3.54 6.63
CA ALA A 140 6.32 -2.72 5.52
C ALA A 140 7.82 -2.43 5.64
N PHE A 141 8.31 -2.14 6.85
CA PHE A 141 9.73 -1.91 7.09
C PHE A 141 10.53 -3.21 7.13
N GLU A 142 9.96 -4.29 7.67
CA GLU A 142 10.60 -5.61 7.65
C GLU A 142 10.82 -6.10 6.22
N VAL A 143 9.83 -5.94 5.34
CA VAL A 143 9.95 -6.30 3.91
C VAL A 143 11.08 -5.50 3.24
N LEU A 144 11.21 -4.19 3.50
CA LEU A 144 12.31 -3.39 2.97
C LEU A 144 13.68 -3.91 3.41
N GLY A 145 13.82 -4.33 4.67
CA GLY A 145 15.05 -4.88 5.23
C GLY A 145 15.31 -6.35 4.93
N SER A 146 14.29 -7.08 4.45
CA SER A 146 14.37 -8.53 4.21
C SER A 146 15.15 -8.88 2.94
N ARG A 147 15.46 -10.17 2.77
CA ARG A 147 15.99 -10.73 1.53
C ARG A 147 14.95 -11.50 0.72
N LEU A 148 13.67 -11.27 1.01
CA LEU A 148 12.56 -12.03 0.45
C LEU A 148 12.56 -12.05 -1.10
N PHE A 149 12.99 -10.95 -1.71
CA PHE A 149 13.01 -10.78 -3.17
C PHE A 149 14.40 -10.87 -3.80
N ASP A 150 15.43 -11.22 -3.03
CA ASP A 150 16.80 -11.38 -3.53
C ASP A 150 16.96 -12.74 -4.22
N GLN A 151 16.85 -12.77 -5.56
CA GLN A 151 17.01 -14.01 -6.32
C GLN A 151 18.45 -14.22 -6.81
N GLN A 152 19.12 -13.17 -7.25
CA GLN A 152 20.48 -13.23 -7.80
C GLN A 152 21.39 -12.09 -7.36
N ASN A 153 20.83 -10.94 -6.98
CA ASN A 153 21.56 -9.77 -6.52
C ASN A 153 20.97 -9.25 -5.23
N SER A 154 21.78 -9.17 -4.19
CA SER A 154 21.38 -8.48 -2.95
C SER A 154 21.19 -6.98 -3.23
N VAL A 155 20.21 -6.36 -2.60
CA VAL A 155 20.04 -4.91 -2.65
C VAL A 155 21.08 -4.26 -1.75
N ASP A 156 21.75 -3.24 -2.26
CA ASP A 156 22.69 -2.46 -1.46
C ASP A 156 22.03 -1.87 -0.21
N ALA A 157 22.70 -1.97 0.94
CA ALA A 157 22.17 -1.50 2.22
C ALA A 157 21.86 0.01 2.20
N SER A 158 22.58 0.80 1.42
CA SER A 158 22.31 2.24 1.27
C SER A 158 20.98 2.49 0.56
N ILE A 159 20.63 1.67 -0.43
CA ILE A 159 19.32 1.72 -1.12
C ILE A 159 18.20 1.34 -0.14
N VAL A 160 18.38 0.26 0.62
CA VAL A 160 17.41 -0.17 1.63
C VAL A 160 17.18 0.93 2.67
N LEU A 161 18.24 1.51 3.22
CA LEU A 161 18.14 2.60 4.19
C LEU A 161 17.42 3.82 3.60
N ARG A 162 17.71 4.15 2.35
CA ARG A 162 17.05 5.28 1.66
C ARG A 162 15.56 5.01 1.43
N GLN A 163 15.19 3.79 1.04
CA GLN A 163 13.78 3.39 0.91
C GLN A 163 13.05 3.48 2.24
N MET A 164 13.64 2.97 3.33
CA MET A 164 13.08 3.07 4.68
C MET A 164 12.87 4.53 5.12
N GLN A 165 13.86 5.40 4.88
CA GLN A 165 13.78 6.81 5.22
C GLN A 165 12.65 7.53 4.47
N ILE A 166 12.52 7.27 3.15
CA ILE A 166 11.46 7.86 2.32
C ILE A 166 10.09 7.37 2.80
N LEU A 167 9.96 6.07 3.03
CA LEU A 167 8.69 5.48 3.49
C LEU A 167 8.27 6.06 4.84
N ALA A 168 9.19 6.10 5.82
CA ALA A 168 8.92 6.64 7.16
C ALA A 168 8.49 8.10 7.11
N THR A 169 9.22 8.94 6.35
CA THR A 169 8.88 10.36 6.19
C THR A 169 7.52 10.54 5.52
N SER A 170 7.21 9.74 4.50
CA SER A 170 5.95 9.81 3.77
C SER A 170 4.77 9.33 4.61
N SER A 171 4.95 8.26 5.38
CA SER A 171 3.93 7.74 6.32
C SER A 171 3.63 8.76 7.42
N SER A 172 4.65 9.39 8.00
CA SER A 172 4.46 10.45 8.99
C SER A 172 3.65 11.63 8.44
N LYS A 173 3.95 12.06 7.20
CA LYS A 173 3.19 13.13 6.53
C LYS A 173 1.74 12.73 6.24
N MET A 174 1.49 11.46 5.91
CA MET A 174 0.15 10.93 5.71
C MET A 174 -0.66 11.03 7.02
N VAL A 175 -0.09 10.61 8.15
CA VAL A 175 -0.75 10.71 9.46
C VAL A 175 -1.04 12.17 9.82
N CYS A 176 -0.10 13.09 9.58
CA CYS A 176 -0.37 14.52 9.75
C CYS A 176 -1.52 15.01 8.87
N GLY A 177 -1.62 14.49 7.64
CA GLY A 177 -2.72 14.78 6.73
C GLY A 177 -4.08 14.32 7.27
N GLN A 178 -4.16 13.12 7.86
CA GLN A 178 -5.37 12.63 8.51
C GLN A 178 -5.86 13.54 9.63
N VAL A 179 -4.93 14.04 10.47
CA VAL A 179 -5.28 15.00 11.53
C VAL A 179 -5.89 16.29 10.94
N LEU A 180 -5.33 16.79 9.85
CA LEU A 180 -5.85 18.00 9.20
C LEU A 180 -7.21 17.75 8.55
N ASP A 181 -7.44 16.56 8.00
CA ASP A 181 -8.72 16.17 7.42
C ASP A 181 -9.82 16.12 8.47
N LEU A 182 -9.60 15.42 9.58
CA LEU A 182 -10.51 15.38 10.71
C LEU A 182 -10.81 16.78 11.28
N GLN A 183 -9.80 17.67 11.34
CA GLN A 183 -9.99 19.06 11.80
C GLN A 183 -10.82 19.92 10.82
N ALA A 184 -10.87 19.54 9.55
CA ALA A 184 -11.62 20.23 8.51
C ALA A 184 -13.08 19.79 8.42
N GLU A 185 -13.42 18.62 8.97
CA GLU A 185 -14.79 18.12 9.00
C GLU A 185 -15.75 19.11 9.67
N GLY A 186 -16.90 19.33 9.02
CA GLY A 186 -17.94 20.22 9.51
C GLY A 186 -17.64 21.71 9.43
N LYS A 187 -16.48 22.11 8.88
CA LYS A 187 -16.15 23.51 8.63
C LYS A 187 -16.52 23.90 7.20
N SER A 188 -17.38 24.91 7.04
CA SER A 188 -17.58 25.56 5.74
C SER A 188 -16.28 26.25 5.33
N ILE A 189 -15.76 25.90 4.15
CA ILE A 189 -14.67 26.62 3.48
C ILE A 189 -15.26 27.80 2.73
#